data_a46ad44b36df3ff25bc197ec16a4df42
#
_entry.id   a46ad44b36df3ff25bc197ec16a4df42
#
_cell.length_a   1.000
_cell.length_b   1.000
_cell.length_c   1.000
_cell.angle_alpha   90.00
_cell.angle_beta   90.00
_cell.angle_gamma   90.00
#
_symmetry.space_group_name_H-M   'P 1'
#
loop_
_entity.id
_entity.type
_entity.pdbx_description
1 polymer ?
#
loop_
_entity_poly.entity_id
_entity_poly.type
_entity_poly.pdbx_seq_one_letter_code
_entity_poly.pdbx_strand_id
1 'polypeptide(L)'
;MTVSVLPAFAIKWLVPRLGKFQQLHPHIEVRITTSKELTDFAKDDVDIVIRHGLGRYPGLRSWYLFAEDLVPVCSPKLLKGAASLRSKGAASLRSIRDLRNHTLLHDQYRRDWGLWLDAAHCTGVDATRGPSFSDDAAMLEAAIEGQGVALGRSTLIERDLMAGRLVKPFLITHNPSP
;
A
#
# COMPACT_ATOMS: atom_id res chain seq x y z
N MET A 1 1.99 -26.86 1.10
CA MET A 1 2.69 -25.81 0.32
C MET A 1 2.82 -24.58 1.20
N THR A 2 4.04 -24.12 1.43
CA THR A 2 4.34 -22.93 2.25
C THR A 2 4.62 -21.72 1.35
N VAL A 3 3.88 -20.64 1.54
CA VAL A 3 4.00 -19.41 0.74
C VAL A 3 4.45 -18.26 1.64
N SER A 4 5.61 -17.68 1.34
CA SER A 4 6.15 -16.51 2.06
C SER A 4 5.83 -15.22 1.30
N VAL A 5 5.22 -14.27 1.98
CA VAL A 5 4.78 -12.99 1.39
C VAL A 5 5.04 -11.81 2.33
N LEU A 6 4.95 -10.59 1.81
CA LEU A 6 4.94 -9.39 2.65
C LEU A 6 3.64 -9.34 3.48
N PRO A 7 3.68 -8.86 4.75
CA PRO A 7 2.51 -8.83 5.62
C PRO A 7 1.30 -8.11 5.01
N ALA A 8 1.49 -6.90 4.48
CA ALA A 8 0.42 -6.15 3.84
C ALA A 8 -0.18 -6.89 2.63
N PHE A 9 0.66 -7.55 1.82
CA PHE A 9 0.21 -8.34 0.68
C PHE A 9 -0.63 -9.54 1.13
N ALA A 10 -0.22 -10.23 2.19
CA ALA A 10 -1.01 -11.31 2.78
C ALA A 10 -2.42 -10.82 3.14
N ILE A 11 -2.51 -9.74 3.92
CA ILE A 11 -3.77 -9.23 4.47
C ILE A 11 -4.68 -8.65 3.38
N LYS A 12 -4.12 -7.80 2.53
CA LYS A 12 -4.93 -7.01 1.60
C LYS A 12 -5.23 -7.74 0.28
N TRP A 13 -4.35 -8.65 -0.16
CA TRP A 13 -4.50 -9.29 -1.47
C TRP A 13 -4.66 -10.81 -1.41
N LEU A 14 -3.77 -11.54 -0.73
CA LEU A 14 -3.70 -13.01 -0.82
C LEU A 14 -4.83 -13.69 -0.04
N VAL A 15 -4.96 -13.42 1.25
CA VAL A 15 -5.95 -14.04 2.15
C VAL A 15 -7.39 -13.86 1.63
N PRO A 16 -7.81 -12.69 1.13
CA PRO A 16 -9.13 -12.53 0.53
C PRO A 16 -9.43 -13.42 -0.68
N ARG A 17 -8.39 -13.95 -1.34
CA ARG A 17 -8.51 -14.79 -2.54
C ARG A 17 -8.27 -16.27 -2.25
N LEU A 18 -7.73 -16.58 -1.07
CA LEU A 18 -7.35 -17.92 -0.67
C LEU A 18 -8.52 -18.92 -0.65
N GLY A 19 -9.69 -18.49 -0.18
CA GLY A 19 -10.87 -19.35 -0.13
C GLY A 19 -11.28 -19.88 -1.50
N LYS A 20 -11.21 -19.04 -2.55
CA LYS A 20 -11.49 -19.49 -3.93
C LYS A 20 -10.44 -20.48 -4.42
N PHE A 21 -9.16 -20.26 -4.09
CA PHE A 21 -8.09 -21.19 -4.43
C PHE A 21 -8.31 -22.56 -3.77
N GLN A 22 -8.65 -22.59 -2.48
CA GLN A 22 -8.90 -23.84 -1.74
C GLN A 22 -10.10 -24.63 -2.29
N GLN A 23 -11.15 -23.92 -2.75
CA GLN A 23 -12.29 -24.57 -3.42
C GLN A 23 -11.89 -25.24 -4.74
N LEU A 24 -11.00 -24.62 -5.52
CA LEU A 24 -10.51 -25.15 -6.80
C LEU A 24 -9.47 -26.25 -6.61
N HIS A 25 -8.72 -26.20 -5.52
CA HIS A 25 -7.60 -27.12 -5.24
C HIS A 25 -7.67 -27.67 -3.81
N PRO A 26 -8.73 -28.46 -3.47
CA PRO A 26 -8.99 -28.92 -2.10
C PRO A 26 -7.90 -29.86 -1.54
N HIS A 27 -7.10 -30.45 -2.42
CA HIS A 27 -5.98 -31.32 -2.07
C HIS A 27 -4.68 -30.56 -1.75
N ILE A 28 -4.66 -29.24 -1.93
CA ILE A 28 -3.48 -28.42 -1.63
C ILE A 28 -3.69 -27.70 -0.30
N GLU A 29 -2.99 -28.15 0.72
CA GLU A 29 -2.91 -27.41 1.98
C GLU A 29 -1.92 -26.24 1.84
N VAL A 30 -2.37 -25.01 2.13
CA VAL A 30 -1.57 -23.78 2.02
C VAL A 30 -1.24 -23.25 3.41
N ARG A 31 0.06 -23.11 3.68
CA ARG A 31 0.59 -22.41 4.85
C ARG A 31 1.12 -21.05 4.40
N ILE A 32 0.64 -19.97 4.98
CA ILE A 32 1.10 -18.60 4.70
C ILE A 32 2.03 -18.16 5.82
N THR A 33 3.22 -17.73 5.45
CA THR A 33 4.17 -17.08 6.34
C THR A 33 4.40 -15.64 5.88
N THR A 34 4.59 -14.72 6.81
CA THR A 34 4.84 -13.31 6.46
C THR A 34 6.24 -12.91 6.92
N SER A 35 7.03 -12.37 6.00
CA SER A 35 8.37 -11.86 6.29
C SER A 35 8.74 -10.74 5.30
N LYS A 36 9.55 -9.80 5.76
CA LYS A 36 10.21 -8.79 4.91
C LYS A 36 11.63 -9.20 4.52
N GLU A 37 12.16 -10.21 5.17
CA GLU A 37 13.50 -10.72 4.93
C GLU A 37 13.58 -11.50 3.62
N LEU A 38 14.78 -11.57 3.07
CA LEU A 38 15.06 -12.42 1.93
C LEU A 38 14.97 -13.89 2.37
N THR A 39 14.22 -14.67 1.63
CA THR A 39 14.06 -16.10 1.89
C THR A 39 15.25 -16.86 1.31
N ASP A 40 15.85 -17.74 2.12
CA ASP A 40 16.83 -18.72 1.69
C ASP A 40 16.14 -20.07 1.51
N PHE A 41 15.79 -20.41 0.27
CA PHE A 41 15.08 -21.66 -0.05
C PHE A 41 15.87 -22.94 0.34
N ALA A 42 17.15 -22.82 0.62
CA ALA A 42 17.94 -23.96 1.09
C ALA A 42 17.80 -24.22 2.60
N LYS A 43 17.35 -23.21 3.35
CA LYS A 43 17.22 -23.25 4.82
C LYS A 43 15.80 -23.10 5.31
N ASP A 44 15.01 -22.31 4.59
CA ASP A 44 13.65 -22.01 4.95
C ASP A 44 12.71 -23.05 4.33
N ASP A 45 11.76 -23.56 5.11
CA ASP A 45 10.72 -24.47 4.63
C ASP A 45 9.65 -23.69 3.85
N VAL A 46 10.03 -23.16 2.68
CA VAL A 46 9.20 -22.31 1.82
C VAL A 46 9.25 -22.80 0.38
N ASP A 47 8.08 -23.03 -0.21
CA ASP A 47 7.93 -23.46 -1.60
C ASP A 47 7.84 -22.29 -2.58
N ILE A 48 7.15 -21.22 -2.17
CA ILE A 48 6.87 -20.06 -3.02
C ILE A 48 7.11 -18.76 -2.22
N VAL A 49 7.72 -17.79 -2.89
CA VAL A 49 7.92 -16.45 -2.35
C VAL A 49 7.28 -15.43 -3.28
N ILE A 50 6.46 -14.51 -2.74
CA ILE A 50 5.93 -13.37 -3.49
C ILE A 50 6.58 -12.11 -2.94
N ARG A 51 7.26 -11.37 -3.80
CA ARG A 51 7.99 -10.15 -3.44
C ARG A 51 7.82 -9.07 -4.49
N HIS A 52 7.88 -7.84 -4.05
CA HIS A 52 8.06 -6.69 -4.94
C HIS A 52 9.55 -6.62 -5.33
N GLY A 53 9.85 -6.47 -6.62
CA GLY A 53 11.22 -6.40 -7.11
C GLY A 53 11.34 -6.60 -8.62
N LEU A 54 12.57 -6.55 -9.12
CA LEU A 54 12.90 -6.62 -10.55
C LEU A 54 12.75 -8.03 -11.16
N GLY A 55 12.42 -9.04 -10.38
CA GLY A 55 12.20 -10.42 -10.86
C GLY A 55 13.47 -11.18 -11.28
N ARG A 56 14.64 -10.66 -10.96
CA ARG A 56 15.93 -11.32 -11.31
C ARG A 56 16.53 -11.98 -10.07
N TYR A 57 16.34 -13.29 -9.93
CA TYR A 57 16.82 -14.08 -8.80
C TYR A 57 17.64 -15.25 -9.32
N PRO A 58 19.00 -15.20 -9.27
CA PRO A 58 19.86 -16.27 -9.77
C PRO A 58 19.51 -17.61 -9.13
N GLY A 59 19.40 -18.65 -9.95
CA GLY A 59 19.09 -20.01 -9.50
C GLY A 59 17.62 -20.28 -9.15
N LEU A 60 16.74 -19.27 -9.24
CA LEU A 60 15.32 -19.42 -8.97
C LEU A 60 14.48 -19.24 -10.24
N ARG A 61 13.34 -19.93 -10.29
CA ARG A 61 12.29 -19.65 -11.27
C ARG A 61 11.47 -18.45 -10.76
N SER A 62 11.29 -17.44 -11.60
CA SER A 62 10.44 -16.30 -11.28
C SER A 62 9.36 -16.08 -12.34
N TRP A 63 8.20 -15.67 -11.90
CA TRP A 63 7.07 -15.30 -12.74
C TRP A 63 6.64 -13.89 -12.39
N TYR A 64 6.38 -13.10 -13.42
CA TYR A 64 5.76 -11.79 -13.25
C TYR A 64 4.29 -11.96 -12.83
N LEU A 65 3.90 -11.28 -11.75
CA LEU A 65 2.53 -11.34 -11.25
C LEU A 65 1.72 -10.13 -11.74
N PHE A 66 2.14 -8.93 -11.42
CA PHE A 66 1.57 -7.66 -11.88
C PHE A 66 2.48 -6.47 -11.54
N ALA A 67 2.23 -5.32 -12.18
CA ALA A 67 2.80 -4.03 -11.76
C ALA A 67 1.90 -3.35 -10.73
N GLU A 68 2.47 -2.45 -9.95
CA GLU A 68 1.76 -1.63 -8.97
C GLU A 68 2.07 -0.15 -9.19
N ASP A 69 1.04 0.67 -9.06
CA ASP A 69 1.16 2.12 -9.01
C ASP A 69 1.07 2.61 -7.56
N LEU A 70 1.76 3.69 -7.25
CA LEU A 70 1.57 4.44 -6.02
C LEU A 70 0.49 5.50 -6.24
N VAL A 71 -0.54 5.44 -5.41
CA VAL A 71 -1.73 6.28 -5.52
C VAL A 71 -2.02 6.95 -4.19
N PRO A 72 -2.16 8.28 -4.13
CA PRO A 72 -2.65 8.95 -2.95
C PRO A 72 -4.05 8.47 -2.58
N VAL A 73 -4.23 8.08 -1.33
CA VAL A 73 -5.52 7.63 -0.80
C VAL A 73 -5.75 8.19 0.59
N CYS A 74 -7.01 8.43 0.91
CA CYS A 74 -7.41 8.89 2.23
C CYS A 74 -8.84 8.45 2.56
N SER A 75 -9.25 8.61 3.81
CA SER A 75 -10.65 8.47 4.20
C SER A 75 -11.55 9.49 3.49
N PRO A 76 -12.77 9.12 3.05
CA PRO A 76 -13.76 10.07 2.55
C PRO A 76 -14.05 11.22 3.52
N LYS A 77 -13.81 11.03 4.81
CA LYS A 77 -13.97 12.04 5.85
C LYS A 77 -13.08 13.27 5.62
N LEU A 78 -11.88 13.08 5.02
CA LEU A 78 -10.96 14.19 4.74
C LEU A 78 -11.39 15.05 3.54
N LEU A 79 -12.17 14.50 2.59
CA LEU A 79 -12.65 15.25 1.43
C LEU A 79 -13.82 16.19 1.78
N LYS A 80 -14.61 15.83 2.78
CA LYS A 80 -15.85 16.58 3.13
C LYS A 80 -15.57 17.89 3.85
N GLY A 81 -14.30 18.25 4.11
CA GLY A 81 -13.97 19.43 4.92
C GLY A 81 -14.57 19.32 6.33
N ALA A 82 -14.08 20.06 7.28
CA ALA A 82 -14.49 19.99 8.68
C ALA A 82 -15.99 20.30 8.93
N ALA A 83 -16.90 19.47 8.42
CA ALA A 83 -18.24 19.35 9.00
C ALA A 83 -18.19 18.59 10.35
N SER A 84 -17.04 18.03 10.73
CA SER A 84 -16.81 17.41 12.02
C SER A 84 -16.31 18.46 13.01
N LEU A 85 -17.12 18.76 14.00
CA LEU A 85 -17.00 19.77 15.07
C LEU A 85 -15.73 19.70 15.96
N ARG A 86 -14.69 18.93 15.62
CA ARG A 86 -13.50 18.72 16.45
C ARG A 86 -12.16 19.12 15.81
N SER A 87 -12.13 19.49 14.53
CA SER A 87 -10.89 19.92 13.86
C SER A 87 -11.05 21.36 13.36
N LYS A 88 -10.79 22.35 14.21
CA LYS A 88 -10.59 23.72 13.77
C LYS A 88 -9.45 23.72 12.74
N GLY A 89 -9.79 23.84 11.43
CA GLY A 89 -8.81 24.08 10.38
C GLY A 89 -8.53 22.94 9.40
N ALA A 90 -9.33 21.87 9.34
CA ALA A 90 -9.15 20.86 8.28
C ALA A 90 -9.49 21.48 6.92
N ALA A 91 -8.44 21.85 6.16
CA ALA A 91 -8.56 22.30 4.79
C ALA A 91 -9.11 21.16 3.91
N SER A 92 -9.98 21.51 2.96
CA SER A 92 -10.48 20.54 1.98
C SER A 92 -9.33 20.08 1.08
N LEU A 93 -9.23 18.78 0.83
CA LEU A 93 -8.24 18.18 -0.06
C LEU A 93 -8.80 18.15 -1.49
N ARG A 94 -8.58 19.23 -2.26
CA ARG A 94 -9.10 19.42 -3.62
C ARG A 94 -8.01 19.38 -4.70
N SER A 95 -6.80 19.73 -4.32
CA SER A 95 -5.64 19.80 -5.20
C SER A 95 -4.42 19.18 -4.52
N ILE A 96 -3.41 18.80 -5.30
CA ILE A 96 -2.16 18.24 -4.76
C ILE A 96 -1.50 19.21 -3.77
N ARG A 97 -1.57 20.53 -4.03
CA ARG A 97 -1.00 21.55 -3.15
C ARG A 97 -1.64 21.59 -1.76
N ASP A 98 -2.86 21.09 -1.62
CA ASP A 98 -3.55 21.04 -0.34
C ASP A 98 -2.93 20.00 0.60
N LEU A 99 -2.12 19.06 0.10
CA LEU A 99 -1.35 18.13 0.89
C LEU A 99 -0.46 18.80 1.94
N ARG A 100 -0.02 20.05 1.72
CA ARG A 100 0.73 20.85 2.70
C ARG A 100 -0.02 21.05 4.02
N ASN A 101 -1.35 20.95 4.00
CA ASN A 101 -2.23 21.16 5.15
C ASN A 101 -2.69 19.83 5.77
N HIS A 102 -2.25 18.68 5.21
CA HIS A 102 -2.61 17.35 5.67
C HIS A 102 -1.41 16.59 6.17
N THR A 103 -1.64 15.64 7.06
CA THR A 103 -0.62 14.70 7.50
C THR A 103 -0.32 13.71 6.37
N LEU A 104 0.94 13.57 5.99
CA LEU A 104 1.39 12.54 5.07
C LEU A 104 1.75 11.29 5.88
N LEU A 105 1.18 10.14 5.49
CA LEU A 105 1.48 8.85 6.11
C LEU A 105 2.53 8.15 5.26
N HIS A 106 3.60 7.68 5.91
CA HIS A 106 4.78 7.14 5.23
C HIS A 106 4.94 5.64 5.49
N ASP A 107 5.54 4.96 4.54
CA ASP A 107 6.19 3.68 4.77
C ASP A 107 7.47 3.86 5.61
N GLN A 108 8.14 2.75 5.92
CA GLN A 108 9.38 2.80 6.72
C GLN A 108 10.54 3.56 6.04
N TYR A 109 10.56 3.67 4.73
CA TYR A 109 11.65 4.29 3.97
C TYR A 109 11.45 5.79 3.73
N ARG A 110 10.21 6.27 3.82
CA ARG A 110 9.82 7.69 3.69
C ARG A 110 10.22 8.37 2.36
N ARG A 111 10.53 7.61 1.33
CA ARG A 111 10.98 8.13 0.02
C ARG A 111 9.85 8.38 -0.96
N ASP A 112 8.79 7.61 -0.86
CA ASP A 112 7.75 7.52 -1.87
C ASP A 112 7.02 8.85 -2.08
N TRP A 113 6.75 9.60 -1.01
CA TRP A 113 6.14 10.93 -1.13
C TRP A 113 7.02 11.93 -1.89
N GLY A 114 8.34 11.94 -1.65
CA GLY A 114 9.27 12.81 -2.39
C GLY A 114 9.23 12.49 -3.88
N LEU A 115 9.41 11.22 -4.23
CA LEU A 115 9.36 10.75 -5.62
C LEU A 115 8.01 11.05 -6.29
N TRP A 116 6.91 10.85 -5.57
CA TRP A 116 5.58 11.08 -6.10
C TRP A 116 5.31 12.58 -6.34
N LEU A 117 5.69 13.46 -5.41
CA LEU A 117 5.53 14.91 -5.54
C LEU A 117 6.39 15.49 -6.66
N ASP A 118 7.63 14.99 -6.83
CA ASP A 118 8.53 15.37 -7.92
C ASP A 118 7.92 14.98 -9.27
N ALA A 119 7.42 13.75 -9.39
CA ALA A 119 6.75 13.27 -10.60
C ALA A 119 5.43 14.03 -10.88
N ALA A 120 4.75 14.50 -9.85
CA ALA A 120 3.56 15.35 -9.96
C ALA A 120 3.89 16.85 -10.20
N HIS A 121 5.18 17.21 -10.30
CA HIS A 121 5.65 18.60 -10.41
C HIS A 121 5.05 19.52 -9.32
N CYS A 122 4.87 18.99 -8.11
CA CYS A 122 4.28 19.72 -7.00
C CYS A 122 5.34 20.20 -6.02
N THR A 123 5.44 21.51 -5.87
CA THR A 123 6.32 22.17 -4.90
C THR A 123 5.54 22.74 -3.71
N GLY A 124 6.25 22.99 -2.59
CA GLY A 124 5.67 23.61 -1.40
C GLY A 124 4.92 22.65 -0.47
N VAL A 125 5.08 21.35 -0.67
CA VAL A 125 4.66 20.28 0.26
C VAL A 125 5.91 19.66 0.87
N ASP A 126 5.97 19.64 2.19
CA ASP A 126 7.06 18.95 2.90
C ASP A 126 6.84 17.43 2.87
N ALA A 127 7.55 16.76 1.98
CA ALA A 127 7.48 15.31 1.75
C ALA A 127 8.01 14.49 2.94
N THR A 128 8.64 15.11 3.94
CA THR A 128 9.24 14.38 5.08
C THR A 128 8.36 14.38 6.32
N ARG A 129 7.31 15.19 6.34
CA ARG A 129 6.48 15.42 7.50
C ARG A 129 5.41 14.34 7.66
N GLY A 130 5.26 13.83 8.88
CA GLY A 130 4.21 12.89 9.28
C GLY A 130 4.75 11.59 9.88
N PRO A 131 3.89 10.71 10.40
CA PRO A 131 4.29 9.44 10.98
C PRO A 131 4.72 8.45 9.90
N SER A 132 5.59 7.50 10.27
CA SER A 132 5.96 6.37 9.43
C SER A 132 5.54 5.05 10.07
N PHE A 133 5.24 4.09 9.23
CA PHE A 133 4.78 2.77 9.60
C PHE A 133 5.73 1.71 9.03
N SER A 134 6.04 0.71 9.82
CA SER A 134 6.87 -0.40 9.36
C SER A 134 6.12 -1.36 8.42
N ASP A 135 4.79 -1.23 8.32
CA ASP A 135 3.94 -2.07 7.49
C ASP A 135 2.87 -1.25 6.77
N ASP A 136 2.70 -1.51 5.45
CA ASP A 136 1.76 -0.77 4.60
C ASP A 136 0.29 -1.00 5.03
N ALA A 137 -0.06 -2.17 5.59
CA ALA A 137 -1.42 -2.40 6.06
C ALA A 137 -1.75 -1.49 7.25
N ALA A 138 -0.81 -1.30 8.18
CA ALA A 138 -0.99 -0.37 9.29
C ALA A 138 -1.08 1.10 8.82
N MET A 139 -0.27 1.48 7.83
CA MET A 139 -0.34 2.80 7.20
C MET A 139 -1.71 3.03 6.54
N LEU A 140 -2.23 2.03 5.81
CA LEU A 140 -3.53 2.11 5.16
C LEU A 140 -4.68 2.16 6.16
N GLU A 141 -4.60 1.44 7.28
CA GLU A 141 -5.61 1.56 8.35
C GLU A 141 -5.61 2.97 8.97
N ALA A 142 -4.44 3.58 9.19
CA ALA A 142 -4.36 4.97 9.65
C ALA A 142 -5.03 5.94 8.64
N ALA A 143 -4.86 5.68 7.33
CA ALA A 143 -5.54 6.47 6.29
C ALA A 143 -7.06 6.27 6.31
N ILE A 144 -7.55 5.04 6.49
CA ILE A 144 -8.99 4.70 6.62
C ILE A 144 -9.60 5.43 7.81
N GLU A 145 -8.90 5.48 8.94
CA GLU A 145 -9.33 6.20 10.14
C GLU A 145 -9.28 7.73 10.01
N GLY A 146 -8.77 8.24 8.88
CA GLY A 146 -8.74 9.67 8.60
C GLY A 146 -7.57 10.41 9.26
N GLN A 147 -6.50 9.70 9.64
CA GLN A 147 -5.33 10.30 10.29
C GLN A 147 -4.45 11.08 9.30
N GLY A 148 -4.61 10.84 7.99
CA GLY A 148 -3.85 11.51 6.95
C GLY A 148 -4.07 10.93 5.56
N VAL A 149 -3.17 11.29 4.64
CA VAL A 149 -3.13 10.80 3.27
C VAL A 149 -1.94 9.84 3.14
N ALA A 150 -2.18 8.65 2.60
CA ALA A 150 -1.16 7.65 2.34
C ALA A 150 -0.90 7.49 0.84
N LEU A 151 0.30 7.06 0.47
CA LEU A 151 0.58 6.49 -0.85
C LEU A 151 0.32 4.99 -0.78
N GLY A 152 -0.80 4.56 -1.33
CA GLY A 152 -1.18 3.15 -1.36
C GLY A 152 -0.77 2.49 -2.68
N ARG A 153 -0.24 1.27 -2.61
CA ARG A 153 -0.01 0.43 -3.79
C ARG A 153 -1.36 -0.02 -4.35
N SER A 154 -1.54 0.11 -5.67
CA SER A 154 -2.83 -0.09 -6.34
C SER A 154 -3.50 -1.43 -5.97
N THR A 155 -2.74 -2.50 -5.88
CA THR A 155 -3.22 -3.85 -5.51
C THR A 155 -3.66 -3.97 -4.05
N LEU A 156 -3.01 -3.24 -3.14
CA LEU A 156 -3.32 -3.30 -1.70
C LEU A 156 -4.55 -2.48 -1.32
N ILE A 157 -4.88 -1.45 -2.11
CA ILE A 157 -5.98 -0.52 -1.82
C ILE A 157 -7.29 -0.88 -2.54
N GLU A 158 -7.27 -1.80 -3.50
CA GLU A 158 -8.41 -2.13 -4.36
C GLU A 158 -9.70 -2.39 -3.57
N ARG A 159 -9.65 -3.27 -2.59
CA ARG A 159 -10.81 -3.63 -1.77
C ARG A 159 -11.31 -2.49 -0.90
N ASP A 160 -10.40 -1.66 -0.38
CA ASP A 160 -10.77 -0.52 0.44
C ASP A 160 -11.41 0.60 -0.37
N LEU A 161 -10.98 0.78 -1.63
CA LEU A 161 -11.63 1.65 -2.60
C LEU A 161 -13.03 1.14 -2.97
N MET A 162 -13.17 -0.15 -3.28
CA MET A 162 -14.46 -0.77 -3.61
C MET A 162 -15.45 -0.69 -2.44
N ALA A 163 -14.96 -0.85 -1.21
CA ALA A 163 -15.76 -0.74 0.01
C ALA A 163 -16.05 0.72 0.43
N GLY A 164 -15.51 1.72 -0.27
CA GLY A 164 -15.66 3.13 0.06
C GLY A 164 -14.95 3.55 1.37
N ARG A 165 -14.04 2.72 1.90
CA ARG A 165 -13.25 3.06 3.09
C ARG A 165 -12.14 4.04 2.76
N LEU A 166 -11.57 3.91 1.57
CA LEU A 166 -10.61 4.83 0.99
C LEU A 166 -11.18 5.46 -0.28
N VAL A 167 -10.67 6.63 -0.60
CA VAL A 167 -10.92 7.35 -1.86
C VAL A 167 -9.61 7.88 -2.41
N LYS A 168 -9.54 8.06 -3.73
CA LYS A 168 -8.44 8.75 -4.41
C LYS A 168 -8.78 10.24 -4.44
N PRO A 169 -8.08 11.11 -3.70
CA PRO A 169 -8.36 12.55 -3.73
C PRO A 169 -7.98 13.21 -5.05
N PHE A 170 -7.07 12.58 -5.82
CA PHE A 170 -6.60 13.05 -7.11
C PHE A 170 -6.64 11.91 -8.14
N LEU A 171 -6.84 12.27 -9.42
CA LEU A 171 -6.85 11.31 -10.53
C LEU A 171 -5.43 11.02 -11.11
N ILE A 172 -4.38 11.44 -10.40
CA ILE A 172 -3.01 11.25 -10.85
C ILE A 172 -2.45 9.97 -10.26
N THR A 173 -2.07 9.05 -11.14
CA THR A 173 -1.31 7.85 -10.78
C THR A 173 0.11 8.00 -11.33
N HIS A 174 1.12 7.75 -10.50
CA HIS A 174 2.49 7.61 -10.96
C HIS A 174 2.93 6.18 -10.72
N ASN A 175 3.45 5.58 -11.78
CA ASN A 175 4.16 4.32 -11.66
C ASN A 175 5.62 4.68 -11.32
N PRO A 176 6.09 4.43 -10.10
CA PRO A 176 7.50 4.47 -9.80
C PRO A 176 8.11 3.18 -10.35
N SER A 177 8.15 3.04 -11.68
CA SER A 177 8.97 1.99 -12.28
C SER A 177 10.42 2.25 -11.93
N PRO A 178 11.14 1.22 -11.50
CA PRO A 178 12.55 1.32 -11.15
C PRO A 178 13.43 1.68 -12.35
#